data_c814e88854cce5b3d9fca8c6c5bb5e9b
#
_entry.id   c814e88854cce5b3d9fca8c6c5bb5e9b
#
_cell.length_a   1.000
_cell.length_b   1.000
_cell.length_c   1.000
_cell.angle_alpha   90.00
_cell.angle_beta   90.00
_cell.angle_gamma   90.00
#
_symmetry.space_group_name_H-M   'P 1'
#
loop_
_entity.id
_entity.type
_entity.pdbx_description
1 polymer ?
#
loop_
_entity_poly.entity_id
_entity_poly.type
_entity_poly.pdbx_seq_one_letter_code
_entity_poly.pdbx_strand_id
1 'polypeptide(L)'
;MRRLTIGDQEHIPGRNHLIAQIKTDRRAFLQCLGMGVSSLAVGGCSGNPEPGRYTQADITLLSEQRLEEEKAAGNGPYGKQVYQGYRGLAQLPWFELDKNGSLVCTDDSVPHAIDIHCHFGMSVLLAPEIDLNATTERVRHLLDCDAENPGCKLDLDIYINGNFDQDALAQLRWSTIAQGLWGSEFAKTQTIPNLLAEMDAMRVQHSFILPIKMGFPFGDSQTERWRDAINTAGAGQRLRSGQSVHPREETRIEQMRTHAANGARLMKLHPTVQKFYPDDPDMMPLYREAEKLGIVIFFHGGRAGIEPESRLRYAMPRHYEAVLANFPNLQVVLGHAGARDGEAMLRLALKYDNAWLGIHGQGVTRLDEIIGRTGGERLLFGTDWPFYHIGSSLAKVLICTDAPHKQQIRQAILRDNALRLFPEIERLDTTS
;
A
#
# COMPACT_ATOMS: atom_id res chain seq x y z
N MET A 1 10.92 -58.03 -41.08
CA MET A 1 12.13 -57.86 -40.24
C MET A 1 13.06 -56.90 -40.91
N ARG A 2 13.14 -55.61 -40.43
CA ARG A 2 14.27 -54.74 -40.66
C ARG A 2 14.31 -53.81 -39.41
N ARG A 3 15.40 -53.90 -38.67
CA ARG A 3 15.73 -53.02 -37.55
C ARG A 3 16.05 -51.62 -38.08
N LEU A 4 15.47 -50.61 -37.53
CA LEU A 4 15.88 -49.23 -37.70
C LEU A 4 16.78 -48.86 -36.50
N THR A 5 18.00 -48.49 -36.80
CA THR A 5 19.03 -47.97 -35.96
C THR A 5 18.72 -46.52 -35.59
N ILE A 6 18.91 -46.19 -34.35
CA ILE A 6 18.83 -44.83 -33.78
C ILE A 6 20.08 -44.06 -34.25
N GLY A 7 19.86 -42.96 -34.94
CA GLY A 7 20.89 -42.03 -35.37
C GLY A 7 20.85 -40.73 -34.55
N ASP A 8 21.99 -40.37 -34.07
CA ASP A 8 22.56 -39.05 -33.74
C ASP A 8 21.70 -37.99 -33.07
N GLN A 9 22.05 -37.74 -31.81
CA GLN A 9 21.68 -36.52 -31.09
C GLN A 9 22.55 -35.36 -31.61
N GLU A 10 21.94 -34.37 -32.24
CA GLU A 10 22.57 -33.10 -32.55
C GLU A 10 22.87 -32.34 -31.26
N HIS A 11 24.11 -32.00 -31.12
CA HIS A 11 24.69 -31.21 -29.99
C HIS A 11 24.34 -29.73 -30.21
N ILE A 12 23.36 -29.20 -29.49
CA ILE A 12 23.04 -27.76 -29.47
C ILE A 12 23.93 -27.06 -28.45
N PRO A 13 24.88 -26.18 -28.85
CA PRO A 13 25.88 -25.60 -27.96
C PRO A 13 25.31 -24.38 -27.17
N GLY A 14 24.18 -24.39 -26.64
CA GLY A 14 23.61 -23.29 -25.82
C GLY A 14 23.01 -23.74 -24.49
N ARG A 15 22.68 -25.04 -24.39
CA ARG A 15 21.90 -25.56 -23.25
C ARG A 15 22.71 -25.63 -21.95
N ASN A 16 24.02 -25.84 -22.04
CA ASN A 16 24.86 -25.98 -20.86
C ASN A 16 25.22 -24.64 -20.19
N HIS A 17 25.27 -23.54 -20.94
CA HIS A 17 25.51 -22.20 -20.37
C HIS A 17 24.30 -21.68 -19.61
N LEU A 18 23.08 -21.89 -20.15
CA LEU A 18 21.83 -21.48 -19.50
C LEU A 18 21.59 -22.26 -18.19
N ILE A 19 21.85 -23.58 -18.20
CA ILE A 19 21.70 -24.43 -17.02
C ILE A 19 22.75 -24.10 -15.93
N ALA A 20 23.96 -23.69 -16.33
CA ALA A 20 25.00 -23.25 -15.40
C ALA A 20 24.63 -21.91 -14.75
N GLN A 21 24.11 -20.96 -15.54
CA GLN A 21 23.65 -19.66 -15.04
C GLN A 21 22.46 -19.80 -14.08
N ILE A 22 21.47 -20.64 -14.43
CA ILE A 22 20.34 -20.95 -13.55
C ILE A 22 20.77 -21.62 -12.24
N LYS A 23 21.83 -22.47 -12.28
CA LYS A 23 22.37 -23.11 -11.07
C LYS A 23 23.14 -22.13 -10.18
N THR A 24 23.84 -21.15 -10.76
CA THR A 24 24.55 -20.11 -10.02
C THR A 24 23.58 -19.15 -9.35
N ASP A 25 22.53 -18.74 -10.07
CA ASP A 25 21.47 -17.88 -9.55
C ASP A 25 20.65 -18.56 -8.44
N ARG A 26 20.38 -19.87 -8.57
CA ARG A 26 19.75 -20.66 -7.51
C ARG A 26 20.59 -20.74 -6.24
N ARG A 27 21.92 -20.86 -6.35
CA ARG A 27 22.81 -20.87 -5.17
C ARG A 27 22.87 -19.51 -4.48
N ALA A 28 23.00 -18.44 -5.24
CA ALA A 28 22.92 -17.07 -4.72
C ALA A 28 21.54 -16.79 -4.07
N PHE A 29 20.47 -17.26 -4.72
CA PHE A 29 19.13 -17.15 -4.20
C PHE A 29 18.90 -17.94 -2.91
N LEU A 30 19.36 -19.17 -2.82
CA LEU A 30 19.26 -19.98 -1.61
C LEU A 30 20.13 -19.41 -0.46
N GLN A 31 21.24 -18.76 -0.78
CA GLN A 31 22.03 -18.01 0.20
C GLN A 31 21.30 -16.74 0.67
N CYS A 32 20.63 -16.02 -0.22
CA CYS A 32 19.77 -14.89 0.15
C CYS A 32 18.52 -15.32 0.91
N LEU A 33 17.90 -16.46 0.56
CA LEU A 33 16.81 -17.07 1.32
C LEU A 33 17.29 -17.60 2.67
N GLY A 34 18.42 -18.28 2.73
CA GLY A 34 19.04 -18.73 3.98
C GLY A 34 19.33 -17.56 4.92
N MET A 35 19.81 -16.43 4.41
CA MET A 35 19.98 -15.19 5.17
C MET A 35 18.66 -14.49 5.49
N GLY A 36 17.64 -14.60 4.64
CA GLY A 36 16.29 -14.06 4.85
C GLY A 36 15.49 -14.87 5.85
N VAL A 37 15.51 -16.20 5.75
CA VAL A 37 14.81 -17.12 6.64
C VAL A 37 15.54 -17.23 7.99
N SER A 38 16.87 -17.15 8.01
CA SER A 38 17.63 -17.08 9.27
C SER A 38 17.33 -15.80 10.05
N SER A 39 17.03 -14.68 9.36
CA SER A 39 16.60 -13.45 10.03
C SER A 39 15.13 -13.47 10.47
N LEU A 40 14.33 -14.45 10.00
CA LEU A 40 12.96 -14.69 10.47
C LEU A 40 12.90 -15.73 11.62
N ALA A 41 13.88 -16.64 11.69
CA ALA A 41 13.89 -17.75 12.66
C ALA A 41 14.91 -17.61 13.79
N VAL A 42 15.86 -16.69 13.69
CA VAL A 42 16.85 -16.45 14.74
C VAL A 42 16.74 -14.98 15.16
N GLY A 43 15.84 -14.73 16.09
CA GLY A 43 15.87 -13.55 16.94
C GLY A 43 17.15 -13.59 17.80
N GLY A 44 18.32 -13.36 17.20
CA GLY A 44 19.54 -13.55 17.93
C GLY A 44 20.84 -13.15 17.25
N CYS A 45 20.80 -12.42 16.13
CA CYS A 45 21.94 -11.62 15.71
C CYS A 45 21.60 -10.15 15.92
N SER A 46 21.74 -9.72 17.15
CA SER A 46 21.73 -8.34 17.58
C SER A 46 22.96 -7.64 16.99
N GLY A 47 22.85 -7.21 15.73
CA GLY A 47 23.52 -5.97 15.40
C GLY A 47 22.88 -4.96 16.33
N ASN A 48 23.63 -4.38 17.28
CA ASN A 48 23.15 -3.31 18.12
C ASN A 48 22.41 -2.32 17.23
N PRO A 49 21.14 -1.96 17.55
CA PRO A 49 20.49 -0.87 16.84
C PRO A 49 21.44 0.31 16.88
N GLU A 50 21.59 1.01 15.76
CA GLU A 50 22.39 2.22 15.72
C GLU A 50 21.94 3.11 16.89
N PRO A 51 22.87 3.54 17.77
CA PRO A 51 22.50 4.25 18.98
C PRO A 51 21.60 5.45 18.66
N GLY A 52 20.44 5.51 19.29
CA GLY A 52 19.46 6.60 19.14
C GLY A 52 18.43 6.43 18.02
N ARG A 53 18.52 5.42 17.14
CA ARG A 53 17.55 5.25 16.05
C ARG A 53 16.35 4.35 16.40
N TYR A 54 16.51 3.39 17.30
CA TYR A 54 15.41 2.57 17.82
C TYR A 54 15.79 2.00 19.19
N THR A 55 14.93 2.15 20.17
CA THR A 55 15.21 1.82 21.57
C THR A 55 14.13 0.92 22.15
N GLN A 56 14.36 0.36 23.36
CA GLN A 56 13.34 -0.34 24.10
C GLN A 56 12.13 0.55 24.43
N ALA A 57 12.33 1.86 24.62
CA ALA A 57 11.24 2.81 24.82
C ALA A 57 10.34 2.90 23.56
N ASP A 58 10.90 2.81 22.36
CA ASP A 58 10.11 2.80 21.11
C ASP A 58 9.22 1.56 21.00
N ILE A 59 9.69 0.41 21.50
CA ILE A 59 8.90 -0.84 21.56
C ILE A 59 7.77 -0.71 22.58
N THR A 60 8.10 -0.20 23.78
CA THR A 60 7.12 0.02 24.86
C THR A 60 6.01 0.97 24.39
N LEU A 61 6.39 2.09 23.78
CA LEU A 61 5.43 3.07 23.25
C LEU A 61 4.45 2.42 22.24
N LEU A 62 4.94 1.59 21.33
CA LEU A 62 4.06 0.90 20.37
C LEU A 62 3.06 -0.02 21.07
N SER A 63 3.50 -0.71 22.13
CA SER A 63 2.62 -1.59 22.90
C SER A 63 1.56 -0.79 23.66
N GLU A 64 1.94 0.34 24.26
CA GLU A 64 1.02 1.25 24.92
C GLU A 64 -0.01 1.84 23.97
N GLN A 65 0.42 2.29 22.78
CA GLN A 65 -0.47 2.80 21.73
C GLN A 65 -1.50 1.77 21.30
N ARG A 66 -1.11 0.48 21.17
CA ARG A 66 -2.05 -0.61 20.88
C ARG A 66 -3.10 -0.79 21.97
N LEU A 67 -2.67 -0.79 23.23
CA LEU A 67 -3.56 -0.93 24.37
C LEU A 67 -4.54 0.25 24.48
N GLU A 68 -4.08 1.46 24.21
CA GLU A 68 -4.94 2.65 24.19
C GLU A 68 -5.97 2.58 23.06
N GLU A 69 -5.56 2.19 21.87
CA GLU A 69 -6.45 1.97 20.73
C GLU A 69 -7.54 0.93 21.06
N GLU A 70 -7.15 -0.24 21.58
CA GLU A 70 -8.07 -1.29 21.97
C GLU A 70 -9.06 -0.87 23.06
N LYS A 71 -8.61 -0.04 24.02
CA LYS A 71 -9.47 0.53 25.06
C LYS A 71 -10.41 1.61 24.54
N ALA A 72 -9.98 2.39 23.55
CA ALA A 72 -10.79 3.45 22.97
C ALA A 72 -11.82 2.92 22.00
N ALA A 73 -11.58 1.77 21.35
CA ALA A 73 -12.45 1.19 20.35
C ALA A 73 -13.90 0.99 20.87
N GLY A 74 -14.86 1.52 20.14
CA GLY A 74 -16.27 1.51 20.48
C GLY A 74 -16.70 2.47 21.60
N ASN A 75 -15.77 3.22 22.20
CA ASN A 75 -16.05 4.24 23.23
C ASN A 75 -16.02 5.67 22.68
N GLY A 76 -15.74 5.83 21.39
CA GLY A 76 -15.74 7.12 20.73
C GLY A 76 -17.14 7.64 20.41
N PRO A 77 -17.25 8.80 19.73
CA PRO A 77 -18.53 9.49 19.50
C PRO A 77 -19.50 8.72 18.62
N TYR A 78 -19.02 7.72 17.87
CA TYR A 78 -19.84 6.92 16.95
C TYR A 78 -20.22 5.55 17.52
N GLY A 79 -19.80 5.23 18.75
CA GLY A 79 -20.08 3.96 19.40
C GLY A 79 -19.37 2.78 18.70
N LYS A 80 -19.91 1.58 18.91
CA LYS A 80 -19.30 0.35 18.42
C LYS A 80 -19.51 0.18 16.92
N GLN A 81 -18.43 0.04 16.17
CA GLN A 81 -18.40 -0.09 14.71
C GLN A 81 -17.81 -1.45 14.29
N VAL A 82 -18.52 -2.54 14.63
CA VAL A 82 -18.10 -3.91 14.34
C VAL A 82 -19.11 -4.60 13.44
N TYR A 83 -18.66 -5.06 12.28
CA TYR A 83 -19.47 -5.64 11.22
C TYR A 83 -19.05 -7.08 10.92
N GLN A 84 -19.97 -7.87 10.37
CA GLN A 84 -19.70 -9.22 9.91
C GLN A 84 -19.12 -9.16 8.49
N GLY A 85 -17.78 -9.11 8.38
CA GLY A 85 -17.08 -8.95 7.12
C GLY A 85 -17.40 -7.65 6.38
N TYR A 86 -16.94 -7.55 5.15
CA TYR A 86 -17.20 -6.38 4.30
C TYR A 86 -18.68 -6.25 3.93
N ARG A 87 -19.38 -7.37 3.70
CA ARG A 87 -20.83 -7.36 3.41
C ARG A 87 -21.66 -6.82 4.57
N GLY A 88 -21.18 -6.94 5.80
CA GLY A 88 -21.82 -6.36 6.97
C GLY A 88 -21.92 -4.84 6.93
N LEU A 89 -21.11 -4.17 6.13
CA LEU A 89 -21.17 -2.72 5.91
C LEU A 89 -22.48 -2.28 5.23
N ALA A 90 -23.23 -3.18 4.61
CA ALA A 90 -24.58 -2.91 4.09
C ALA A 90 -25.60 -2.55 5.22
N GLN A 91 -25.24 -2.66 6.50
CA GLN A 91 -26.00 -2.11 7.61
C GLN A 91 -25.88 -0.57 7.72
N LEU A 92 -24.89 0.03 7.08
CA LEU A 92 -24.71 1.47 7.02
C LEU A 92 -25.61 2.08 5.92
N PRO A 93 -26.11 3.31 6.10
CA PRO A 93 -27.13 3.88 5.20
C PRO A 93 -26.67 4.15 3.76
N TRP A 94 -25.38 4.12 3.52
CA TRP A 94 -24.79 4.41 2.19
C TRP A 94 -24.57 3.17 1.32
N PHE A 95 -24.74 1.97 1.88
CA PHE A 95 -24.38 0.73 1.21
C PHE A 95 -25.54 -0.25 1.16
N GLU A 96 -25.56 -1.04 0.10
CA GLU A 96 -26.47 -2.17 -0.07
C GLU A 96 -25.68 -3.38 -0.61
N LEU A 97 -26.31 -4.56 -0.57
CA LEU A 97 -25.82 -5.73 -1.31
C LEU A 97 -26.56 -5.80 -2.65
N ASP A 98 -25.80 -5.91 -3.74
CA ASP A 98 -26.39 -6.15 -5.05
C ASP A 98 -26.98 -7.57 -5.16
N LYS A 99 -27.55 -7.89 -6.32
CA LYS A 99 -28.15 -9.23 -6.60
C LYS A 99 -27.16 -10.40 -6.49
N ASN A 100 -25.87 -10.12 -6.57
CA ASN A 100 -24.81 -11.11 -6.45
C ASN A 100 -24.27 -11.18 -5.00
N GLY A 101 -24.77 -10.34 -4.12
CA GLY A 101 -24.31 -10.21 -2.74
C GLY A 101 -23.02 -9.41 -2.59
N SER A 102 -22.62 -8.64 -3.60
CA SER A 102 -21.49 -7.73 -3.53
C SER A 102 -21.90 -6.40 -2.89
N LEU A 103 -21.02 -5.82 -2.08
CA LEU A 103 -21.25 -4.53 -1.46
C LEU A 103 -21.20 -3.41 -2.51
N VAL A 104 -22.20 -2.53 -2.51
CA VAL A 104 -22.26 -1.37 -3.41
C VAL A 104 -22.65 -0.11 -2.64
N CYS A 105 -22.04 1.03 -2.98
CA CYS A 105 -22.41 2.33 -2.45
C CYS A 105 -23.52 2.92 -3.34
N THR A 106 -24.74 3.00 -2.81
CA THR A 106 -25.93 3.42 -3.55
C THR A 106 -26.37 4.86 -3.27
N ASP A 107 -25.73 5.53 -2.31
CA ASP A 107 -26.05 6.91 -1.97
C ASP A 107 -25.38 7.91 -2.93
N ASP A 108 -26.19 8.57 -3.77
CA ASP A 108 -25.72 9.56 -4.74
C ASP A 108 -25.15 10.84 -4.12
N SER A 109 -25.40 11.07 -2.84
CA SER A 109 -24.79 12.21 -2.11
C SER A 109 -23.30 11.99 -1.79
N VAL A 110 -22.80 10.75 -1.91
CA VAL A 110 -21.39 10.44 -1.70
C VAL A 110 -20.59 10.90 -2.93
N PRO A 111 -19.61 11.81 -2.76
CA PRO A 111 -18.79 12.27 -3.87
C PRO A 111 -18.02 11.12 -4.54
N HIS A 112 -17.77 11.24 -5.83
CA HIS A 112 -16.83 10.35 -6.52
C HIS A 112 -15.42 10.56 -5.98
N ALA A 113 -14.87 9.53 -5.34
CA ALA A 113 -13.58 9.61 -4.65
C ALA A 113 -12.38 9.49 -5.61
N ILE A 114 -11.25 10.06 -5.18
CA ILE A 114 -9.93 9.83 -5.75
C ILE A 114 -9.11 9.07 -4.71
N ASP A 115 -8.78 7.84 -5.03
CA ASP A 115 -7.97 6.97 -4.18
C ASP A 115 -6.48 7.13 -4.50
N ILE A 116 -5.71 7.63 -3.55
CA ILE A 116 -4.27 7.87 -3.76
C ILE A 116 -3.39 6.69 -3.31
N HIS A 117 -3.97 5.57 -2.90
CA HIS A 117 -3.24 4.46 -2.31
C HIS A 117 -3.83 3.10 -2.68
N CYS A 118 -3.46 2.60 -3.84
CA CYS A 118 -3.78 1.25 -4.29
C CYS A 118 -2.53 0.50 -4.77
N HIS A 119 -2.66 -0.82 -4.90
CA HIS A 119 -1.64 -1.69 -5.46
C HIS A 119 -2.29 -2.69 -6.42
N PHE A 120 -1.49 -3.34 -7.27
CA PHE A 120 -1.90 -4.55 -7.98
C PHE A 120 -1.28 -5.80 -7.36
N GLY A 121 -1.69 -6.94 -7.84
CA GLY A 121 -1.05 -8.20 -7.52
C GLY A 121 0.44 -8.17 -7.88
N MET A 122 1.28 -8.48 -6.91
CA MET A 122 2.73 -8.43 -7.09
C MET A 122 3.25 -9.79 -7.56
N SER A 123 4.10 -9.76 -8.58
CA SER A 123 4.92 -10.90 -8.99
C SER A 123 6.38 -10.47 -8.93
N VAL A 124 7.15 -11.11 -8.07
CA VAL A 124 8.54 -10.76 -7.79
C VAL A 124 9.41 -12.03 -7.80
N LEU A 125 10.71 -11.86 -7.99
CA LEU A 125 11.68 -12.94 -8.00
C LEU A 125 11.36 -14.02 -9.04
N LEU A 126 11.07 -15.24 -8.60
CA LEU A 126 10.81 -16.42 -9.45
C LEU A 126 9.31 -16.65 -9.69
N ALA A 127 8.46 -15.84 -9.09
CA ALA A 127 7.02 -16.01 -9.26
C ALA A 127 6.60 -15.83 -10.73
N PRO A 128 5.65 -16.65 -11.22
CA PRO A 128 5.06 -16.43 -12.53
C PRO A 128 4.46 -15.02 -12.64
N GLU A 129 4.50 -14.47 -13.83
CA GLU A 129 3.83 -13.20 -14.10
C GLU A 129 2.32 -13.32 -13.89
N ILE A 130 1.75 -12.29 -13.28
CA ILE A 130 0.30 -12.18 -13.13
C ILE A 130 -0.26 -11.55 -14.39
N ASP A 131 -1.29 -12.15 -14.96
CA ASP A 131 -2.10 -11.49 -15.97
C ASP A 131 -2.98 -10.43 -15.33
N LEU A 132 -2.50 -9.18 -15.36
CA LEU A 132 -3.21 -8.05 -14.78
C LEU A 132 -4.49 -7.66 -15.53
N ASN A 133 -4.75 -8.25 -16.70
CA ASN A 133 -5.98 -8.05 -17.48
C ASN A 133 -7.04 -9.13 -17.25
N ALA A 134 -6.72 -10.15 -16.46
CA ALA A 134 -7.66 -11.23 -16.16
C ALA A 134 -8.82 -10.75 -15.28
N THR A 135 -10.04 -11.17 -15.62
CA THR A 135 -11.20 -11.05 -14.72
C THR A 135 -11.34 -12.33 -13.92
N THR A 136 -11.55 -12.23 -12.63
CA THR A 136 -11.78 -13.38 -11.75
C THR A 136 -13.16 -13.27 -11.08
N GLU A 137 -13.64 -14.37 -10.53
CA GLU A 137 -14.97 -14.43 -9.89
C GLU A 137 -15.12 -13.40 -8.76
N ARG A 138 -14.04 -13.21 -7.98
CA ARG A 138 -13.97 -12.18 -6.95
C ARG A 138 -12.53 -11.74 -6.71
N VAL A 139 -12.36 -10.61 -6.07
CA VAL A 139 -11.08 -10.20 -5.47
C VAL A 139 -10.85 -11.00 -4.19
N ARG A 140 -9.65 -11.52 -4.00
CA ARG A 140 -9.21 -12.02 -2.71
C ARG A 140 -8.32 -10.96 -2.07
N HIS A 141 -8.89 -10.23 -1.12
CA HIS A 141 -8.15 -9.25 -0.34
C HIS A 141 -7.17 -9.96 0.60
N LEU A 142 -6.10 -9.30 0.99
CA LEU A 142 -5.17 -9.92 1.95
C LEU A 142 -5.82 -10.12 3.33
N LEU A 143 -6.62 -9.17 3.81
CA LEU A 143 -7.62 -9.42 4.84
C LEU A 143 -8.90 -9.91 4.14
N ASP A 144 -9.00 -11.19 3.90
CA ASP A 144 -10.16 -11.80 3.21
C ASP A 144 -11.34 -11.96 4.17
N CYS A 145 -11.89 -10.82 4.58
CA CYS A 145 -13.01 -10.69 5.51
C CYS A 145 -14.35 -10.70 4.79
N ASP A 146 -14.52 -11.66 3.88
CA ASP A 146 -15.74 -11.77 3.07
C ASP A 146 -16.68 -12.90 3.60
N ALA A 147 -17.88 -12.99 3.04
CA ALA A 147 -18.94 -13.87 3.54
C ALA A 147 -18.60 -15.36 3.60
N GLU A 148 -17.57 -15.81 2.87
CA GLU A 148 -17.08 -17.18 2.95
C GLU A 148 -16.34 -17.48 4.27
N ASN A 149 -15.94 -16.43 5.00
CA ASN A 149 -15.40 -16.54 6.35
C ASN A 149 -16.41 -16.00 7.38
N PRO A 150 -17.40 -16.80 7.82
CA PRO A 150 -18.47 -16.34 8.72
C PRO A 150 -17.96 -15.91 10.10
N GLY A 151 -16.68 -16.16 10.43
CA GLY A 151 -16.05 -15.74 11.67
C GLY A 151 -15.36 -14.38 11.60
N CYS A 152 -15.15 -13.80 10.41
CA CYS A 152 -14.43 -12.55 10.29
C CYS A 152 -15.27 -11.37 10.79
N LYS A 153 -14.77 -10.72 11.85
CA LYS A 153 -15.34 -9.49 12.40
C LYS A 153 -14.47 -8.33 11.96
N LEU A 154 -15.09 -7.38 11.25
CA LEU A 154 -14.45 -6.16 10.82
C LEU A 154 -14.76 -5.05 11.83
N ASP A 155 -13.78 -4.69 12.65
CA ASP A 155 -13.86 -3.54 13.54
C ASP A 155 -13.29 -2.31 12.83
N LEU A 156 -14.15 -1.30 12.62
CA LEU A 156 -13.75 -0.05 11.97
C LEU A 156 -13.13 0.96 12.95
N ASP A 157 -13.17 0.69 14.25
CA ASP A 157 -12.68 1.65 15.26
C ASP A 157 -11.27 1.33 15.79
N ILE A 158 -10.62 0.34 15.21
CA ILE A 158 -9.19 0.07 15.43
C ILE A 158 -8.41 0.34 14.15
N TYR A 159 -7.08 0.49 14.27
CA TYR A 159 -6.22 0.48 13.10
C TYR A 159 -6.42 -0.84 12.35
N ILE A 160 -6.67 -0.76 11.04
CA ILE A 160 -7.24 -1.86 10.26
C ILE A 160 -6.46 -3.18 10.36
N ASN A 161 -5.14 -3.12 10.54
CA ASN A 161 -4.31 -4.31 10.75
C ASN A 161 -4.63 -5.06 12.06
N GLY A 162 -5.33 -4.44 12.99
CA GLY A 162 -5.83 -5.10 14.20
C GLY A 162 -6.92 -6.15 13.92
N ASN A 163 -7.51 -6.12 12.72
CA ASN A 163 -8.49 -7.11 12.29
C ASN A 163 -7.88 -8.44 11.83
N PHE A 164 -6.56 -8.51 11.61
CA PHE A 164 -5.89 -9.79 11.37
C PHE A 164 -5.78 -10.57 12.68
N ASP A 165 -6.38 -11.74 12.73
CA ASP A 165 -6.10 -12.71 13.79
C ASP A 165 -4.72 -13.36 13.59
N GLN A 166 -4.30 -14.22 14.52
CA GLN A 166 -2.98 -14.84 14.47
C GLN A 166 -2.82 -15.76 13.25
N ASP A 167 -3.88 -16.44 12.86
CA ASP A 167 -3.86 -17.36 11.71
C ASP A 167 -3.79 -16.56 10.40
N ALA A 168 -4.57 -15.50 10.26
CA ALA A 168 -4.51 -14.57 9.12
C ALA A 168 -3.13 -13.89 9.00
N LEU A 169 -2.52 -13.48 10.12
CA LEU A 169 -1.15 -12.95 10.12
C LEU A 169 -0.12 -14.00 9.71
N ALA A 170 -0.25 -15.24 10.18
CA ALA A 170 0.61 -16.34 9.76
C ALA A 170 0.44 -16.62 8.25
N GLN A 171 -0.78 -16.66 7.77
CA GLN A 171 -1.09 -16.84 6.35
C GLN A 171 -0.53 -15.69 5.50
N LEU A 172 -0.66 -14.44 5.94
CA LEU A 172 -0.09 -13.27 5.27
C LEU A 172 1.43 -13.40 5.12
N ARG A 173 2.13 -13.79 6.18
CA ARG A 173 3.58 -14.00 6.16
C ARG A 173 3.99 -15.11 5.20
N TRP A 174 3.29 -16.24 5.22
CA TRP A 174 3.54 -17.35 4.32
C TRP A 174 3.23 -17.00 2.87
N SER A 175 2.13 -16.32 2.61
CA SER A 175 1.77 -15.88 1.25
C SER A 175 2.79 -14.91 0.68
N THR A 176 3.37 -14.02 1.49
CA THR A 176 4.43 -13.11 1.07
C THR A 176 5.69 -13.86 0.63
N ILE A 177 6.07 -14.91 1.36
CA ILE A 177 7.21 -15.78 0.99
C ILE A 177 6.88 -16.57 -0.27
N ALA A 178 5.71 -17.22 -0.29
CA ALA A 178 5.27 -18.03 -1.42
C ALA A 178 5.13 -17.19 -2.70
N GLN A 179 4.70 -15.95 -2.59
CA GLN A 179 4.55 -15.02 -3.70
C GLN A 179 5.86 -14.78 -4.45
N GLY A 180 6.98 -14.71 -3.75
CA GLY A 180 8.31 -14.57 -4.38
C GLY A 180 8.84 -15.83 -5.06
N LEU A 181 8.30 -17.01 -4.75
CA LEU A 181 8.78 -18.30 -5.25
C LEU A 181 7.87 -18.93 -6.29
N TRP A 182 6.57 -18.95 -6.00
CA TRP A 182 5.57 -19.69 -6.80
C TRP A 182 4.38 -18.83 -7.23
N GLY A 183 4.33 -17.58 -6.80
CA GLY A 183 3.14 -16.76 -6.94
C GLY A 183 2.12 -17.02 -5.81
N SER A 184 1.05 -16.26 -5.82
CA SER A 184 -0.03 -16.32 -4.83
C SER A 184 -1.37 -16.33 -5.53
N GLU A 185 -2.27 -17.21 -5.09
CA GLU A 185 -3.65 -17.24 -5.58
C GLU A 185 -4.41 -15.94 -5.25
N PHE A 186 -4.03 -15.25 -4.17
CA PHE A 186 -4.54 -13.92 -3.87
C PHE A 186 -4.12 -12.93 -4.97
N ALA A 187 -2.82 -12.86 -5.25
CA ALA A 187 -2.25 -11.90 -6.19
C ALA A 187 -2.82 -12.04 -7.62
N LYS A 188 -3.19 -13.25 -8.03
CA LYS A 188 -3.82 -13.52 -9.33
C LYS A 188 -5.20 -12.86 -9.49
N THR A 189 -5.87 -12.54 -8.39
CA THR A 189 -7.18 -11.86 -8.40
C THR A 189 -7.08 -10.34 -8.30
N GLN A 190 -5.88 -9.82 -8.07
CA GLN A 190 -5.62 -8.40 -7.81
C GLN A 190 -5.25 -7.70 -9.12
N THR A 191 -6.22 -7.61 -10.01
CA THR A 191 -6.09 -7.23 -11.43
C THR A 191 -6.80 -5.93 -11.76
N ILE A 192 -6.53 -5.38 -12.94
CA ILE A 192 -7.15 -4.12 -13.41
C ILE A 192 -8.68 -4.23 -13.50
N PRO A 193 -9.28 -5.26 -14.17
CA PRO A 193 -10.73 -5.36 -14.26
C PRO A 193 -11.39 -5.49 -12.89
N ASN A 194 -10.79 -6.22 -11.97
CA ASN A 194 -11.33 -6.42 -10.64
C ASN A 194 -11.27 -5.15 -9.78
N LEU A 195 -10.16 -4.39 -9.88
CA LEU A 195 -10.08 -3.07 -9.22
C LEU A 195 -11.13 -2.12 -9.78
N LEU A 196 -11.25 -2.01 -11.11
CA LEU A 196 -12.22 -1.11 -11.74
C LEU A 196 -13.65 -1.46 -11.34
N ALA A 197 -14.00 -2.75 -11.27
CA ALA A 197 -15.32 -3.19 -10.81
C ALA A 197 -15.60 -2.78 -9.35
N GLU A 198 -14.62 -2.92 -8.45
CA GLU A 198 -14.79 -2.52 -7.05
C GLU A 198 -14.79 -0.98 -6.90
N MET A 199 -13.99 -0.26 -7.71
CA MET A 199 -14.04 1.20 -7.78
C MET A 199 -15.43 1.69 -8.20
N ASP A 200 -16.03 1.08 -9.24
CA ASP A 200 -17.38 1.45 -9.70
C ASP A 200 -18.42 1.18 -8.62
N ALA A 201 -18.34 0.02 -7.96
CA ALA A 201 -19.22 -0.33 -6.85
C ALA A 201 -19.10 0.65 -5.66
N MET A 202 -17.93 1.23 -5.42
CA MET A 202 -17.64 2.10 -4.27
C MET A 202 -17.55 3.59 -4.63
N ARG A 203 -17.99 4.03 -5.81
CA ARG A 203 -17.94 5.44 -6.26
C ARG A 203 -16.53 6.03 -6.27
N VAL A 204 -15.50 5.22 -6.57
CA VAL A 204 -14.13 5.70 -6.76
C VAL A 204 -13.91 5.96 -8.24
N GLN A 205 -13.61 7.20 -8.62
CA GLN A 205 -13.42 7.60 -10.01
C GLN A 205 -11.99 7.40 -10.50
N HIS A 206 -11.01 7.73 -9.67
CA HIS A 206 -9.60 7.60 -10.01
C HIS A 206 -8.84 6.87 -8.89
N SER A 207 -7.83 6.09 -9.27
CA SER A 207 -6.91 5.46 -8.31
C SER A 207 -5.47 5.59 -8.75
N PHE A 208 -4.59 5.88 -7.77
CA PHE A 208 -3.14 5.84 -7.95
C PHE A 208 -2.62 4.47 -7.53
N ILE A 209 -1.94 3.81 -8.46
CA ILE A 209 -1.36 2.48 -8.25
C ILE A 209 0.10 2.63 -7.85
N LEU A 210 0.43 2.26 -6.63
CA LEU A 210 1.72 2.52 -5.99
C LEU A 210 2.63 1.28 -6.00
N PRO A 211 3.58 1.16 -6.93
CA PRO A 211 4.57 0.09 -6.92
C PRO A 211 5.53 0.26 -5.73
N ILE A 212 6.13 -0.85 -5.31
CA ILE A 212 7.20 -0.86 -4.30
C ILE A 212 8.40 -1.59 -4.89
N LYS A 213 9.50 -0.86 -5.12
CA LYS A 213 10.75 -1.47 -5.54
C LYS A 213 11.49 -2.03 -4.33
N MET A 214 11.62 -3.35 -4.26
CA MET A 214 12.10 -4.05 -3.06
C MET A 214 13.62 -4.21 -3.01
N GLY A 215 14.34 -3.94 -4.12
CA GLY A 215 15.77 -4.12 -4.25
C GLY A 215 16.17 -5.57 -4.52
N PHE A 216 15.30 -6.34 -5.17
CA PHE A 216 15.65 -7.69 -5.63
C PHE A 216 16.52 -7.64 -6.87
N PRO A 217 17.41 -8.63 -7.07
CA PRO A 217 18.33 -8.65 -8.21
C PRO A 217 17.61 -8.89 -9.56
N PHE A 218 16.38 -9.37 -9.55
CA PHE A 218 15.52 -9.59 -10.72
C PHE A 218 14.05 -9.62 -10.30
N GLY A 219 13.13 -9.48 -11.27
CA GLY A 219 11.68 -9.52 -11.02
C GLY A 219 11.16 -8.34 -10.18
N ASP A 220 11.82 -7.19 -10.21
CA ASP A 220 11.54 -6.02 -9.37
C ASP A 220 11.20 -4.78 -10.20
N SER A 221 10.44 -4.99 -11.28
CA SER A 221 10.07 -3.96 -12.26
C SER A 221 8.58 -3.59 -12.22
N GLN A 222 7.98 -3.54 -11.01
CA GLN A 222 6.54 -3.26 -10.87
C GLN A 222 6.15 -1.91 -11.46
N THR A 223 7.00 -0.88 -11.37
CA THR A 223 6.69 0.45 -11.91
C THR A 223 6.41 0.38 -13.41
N GLU A 224 7.30 -0.25 -14.17
CA GLU A 224 7.16 -0.39 -15.61
C GLU A 224 6.01 -1.32 -15.97
N ARG A 225 5.94 -2.48 -15.36
CA ARG A 225 4.92 -3.50 -15.63
C ARG A 225 3.50 -3.00 -15.37
N TRP A 226 3.27 -2.30 -14.26
CA TRP A 226 1.96 -1.80 -13.91
C TRP A 226 1.54 -0.63 -14.81
N ARG A 227 2.47 0.27 -15.13
CA ARG A 227 2.23 1.32 -16.13
C ARG A 227 1.85 0.73 -17.49
N ASP A 228 2.63 -0.24 -17.96
CA ASP A 228 2.43 -0.86 -19.27
C ASP A 228 1.12 -1.68 -19.31
N ALA A 229 0.75 -2.34 -18.21
CA ALA A 229 -0.52 -3.02 -18.08
C ALA A 229 -1.72 -2.04 -18.11
N ILE A 230 -1.65 -0.92 -17.40
CA ILE A 230 -2.67 0.15 -17.42
C ILE A 230 -2.84 0.69 -18.84
N ASN A 231 -1.72 0.96 -19.54
CA ASN A 231 -1.76 1.46 -20.92
C ASN A 231 -2.36 0.42 -21.88
N THR A 232 -1.97 -0.84 -21.75
CA THR A 232 -2.48 -1.94 -22.58
C THR A 232 -3.98 -2.17 -22.36
N ALA A 233 -4.44 -2.05 -21.13
CA ALA A 233 -5.86 -2.15 -20.79
C ALA A 233 -6.69 -0.91 -21.22
N GLY A 234 -6.05 0.17 -21.69
CA GLY A 234 -6.73 1.44 -21.97
C GLY A 234 -7.31 2.10 -20.70
N ALA A 235 -6.84 1.72 -19.52
CA ALA A 235 -7.40 2.16 -18.25
C ALA A 235 -6.83 3.50 -17.74
N GLY A 236 -6.01 4.19 -18.53
CA GLY A 236 -5.31 5.41 -18.14
C GLY A 236 -6.22 6.61 -17.81
N GLN A 237 -7.52 6.55 -18.15
CA GLN A 237 -8.48 7.56 -17.71
C GLN A 237 -8.87 7.40 -16.22
N ARG A 238 -8.80 6.18 -15.70
CA ARG A 238 -9.21 5.84 -14.35
C ARG A 238 -8.04 5.56 -13.40
N LEU A 239 -6.95 5.01 -13.93
CA LEU A 239 -5.81 4.52 -13.17
C LEU A 239 -4.54 5.28 -13.50
N ARG A 240 -3.79 5.68 -12.48
CA ARG A 240 -2.50 6.35 -12.57
C ARG A 240 -1.40 5.47 -11.97
N SER A 241 -0.41 5.12 -12.78
CA SER A 241 0.76 4.45 -12.22
C SER A 241 1.64 5.45 -11.48
N GLY A 242 1.83 5.22 -10.20
CA GLY A 242 2.92 5.81 -9.44
C GLY A 242 4.27 5.23 -9.85
N GLN A 243 5.30 5.59 -9.13
CA GLN A 243 6.64 5.06 -9.29
C GLN A 243 7.26 4.66 -7.95
N SER A 244 8.28 3.81 -8.01
CA SER A 244 9.15 3.52 -6.88
C SER A 244 10.58 3.29 -7.36
N VAL A 245 11.54 3.73 -6.58
CA VAL A 245 12.97 3.46 -6.77
C VAL A 245 13.54 2.86 -5.49
N HIS A 246 14.58 2.03 -5.61
CA HIS A 246 15.21 1.50 -4.41
C HIS A 246 16.28 2.48 -3.90
N PRO A 247 16.23 2.92 -2.62
CA PRO A 247 17.10 3.95 -2.07
C PRO A 247 18.60 3.70 -2.22
N ARG A 248 19.02 2.43 -2.26
CA ARG A 248 20.42 2.02 -2.36
C ARG A 248 20.92 1.83 -3.79
N GLU A 249 20.08 1.95 -4.80
CA GLU A 249 20.50 1.87 -6.19
C GLU A 249 21.20 3.17 -6.62
N GLU A 250 22.36 3.06 -7.25
CA GLU A 250 23.13 4.22 -7.74
C GLU A 250 22.31 4.99 -8.79
N THR A 251 21.55 4.29 -9.61
CA THR A 251 20.73 4.86 -10.69
C THR A 251 19.35 5.37 -10.24
N ARG A 252 19.05 5.39 -8.94
CA ARG A 252 17.71 5.75 -8.40
C ARG A 252 17.18 7.10 -8.88
N ILE A 253 18.06 8.11 -9.01
CA ILE A 253 17.66 9.44 -9.49
C ILE A 253 17.36 9.43 -10.99
N GLU A 254 18.14 8.71 -11.77
CA GLU A 254 17.91 8.54 -13.21
C GLU A 254 16.62 7.76 -13.47
N GLN A 255 16.39 6.69 -12.73
CA GLN A 255 15.12 5.94 -12.79
C GLN A 255 13.93 6.84 -12.47
N MET A 256 14.01 7.63 -11.39
CA MET A 256 12.96 8.58 -11.03
C MET A 256 12.66 9.57 -12.17
N ARG A 257 13.70 10.13 -12.80
CA ARG A 257 13.56 11.03 -13.95
C ARG A 257 12.86 10.35 -15.12
N THR A 258 13.27 9.13 -15.42
CA THR A 258 12.69 8.31 -16.49
C THR A 258 11.21 8.04 -16.22
N HIS A 259 10.85 7.65 -15.00
CA HIS A 259 9.46 7.41 -14.64
C HIS A 259 8.63 8.70 -14.66
N ALA A 260 9.20 9.82 -14.20
CA ALA A 260 8.54 11.13 -14.27
C ALA A 260 8.30 11.57 -15.70
N ALA A 261 9.24 11.35 -16.62
CA ALA A 261 9.08 11.62 -18.04
C ALA A 261 7.97 10.77 -18.68
N ASN A 262 7.72 9.58 -18.14
CA ASN A 262 6.61 8.70 -18.51
C ASN A 262 5.30 9.01 -17.74
N GLY A 263 5.20 10.16 -17.07
CA GLY A 263 3.98 10.66 -16.46
C GLY A 263 3.74 10.29 -15.00
N ALA A 264 4.65 9.55 -14.35
CA ALA A 264 4.50 9.23 -12.92
C ALA A 264 4.75 10.47 -12.05
N ARG A 265 3.73 10.90 -11.31
CA ARG A 265 3.75 12.09 -10.43
C ARG A 265 3.82 11.77 -8.95
N LEU A 266 3.58 10.53 -8.56
CA LEU A 266 3.56 10.05 -7.19
C LEU A 266 4.61 8.96 -7.01
N MET A 267 5.52 9.13 -6.05
CA MET A 267 6.57 8.14 -5.74
C MET A 267 6.29 7.47 -4.40
N LYS A 268 6.11 6.16 -4.41
CA LYS A 268 6.04 5.34 -3.19
C LYS A 268 7.42 5.01 -2.67
N LEU A 269 7.65 5.33 -1.40
CA LEU A 269 8.80 4.89 -0.61
C LEU A 269 8.32 4.13 0.62
N HIS A 270 8.89 2.98 0.86
CA HIS A 270 8.49 2.08 1.95
C HIS A 270 9.66 1.78 2.90
N PRO A 271 9.90 2.62 3.92
CA PRO A 271 11.07 2.52 4.77
C PRO A 271 11.32 1.13 5.36
N THR A 272 10.27 0.45 5.84
CA THR A 272 10.40 -0.90 6.45
C THR A 272 10.73 -1.98 5.43
N VAL A 273 10.17 -1.92 4.22
CA VAL A 273 10.45 -2.89 3.14
C VAL A 273 11.83 -2.62 2.52
N GLN A 274 12.11 -1.38 2.18
CA GLN A 274 13.33 -0.94 1.50
C GLN A 274 14.53 -0.72 2.44
N LYS A 275 14.33 -0.79 3.77
CA LYS A 275 15.36 -0.75 4.82
C LYS A 275 16.20 0.53 4.81
N PHE A 276 15.57 1.66 4.79
CA PHE A 276 16.23 2.97 4.87
C PHE A 276 15.53 3.87 5.89
N TYR A 277 16.26 4.84 6.40
CA TYR A 277 15.68 5.90 7.22
C TYR A 277 15.33 7.09 6.32
N PRO A 278 14.13 7.68 6.42
CA PRO A 278 13.78 8.88 5.64
C PRO A 278 14.79 10.03 5.78
N ASP A 279 15.40 10.18 6.95
CA ASP A 279 16.41 11.22 7.25
C ASP A 279 17.85 10.82 6.90
N ASP A 280 18.08 9.70 6.23
CA ASP A 280 19.42 9.34 5.79
C ASP A 280 20.01 10.41 4.84
N PRO A 281 21.27 10.85 5.04
CA PRO A 281 21.90 11.84 4.16
C PRO A 281 21.88 11.43 2.68
N ASP A 282 22.02 10.14 2.40
CA ASP A 282 22.01 9.59 1.03
C ASP A 282 20.64 9.72 0.33
N MET A 283 19.58 9.96 1.09
CA MET A 283 18.25 10.21 0.55
C MET A 283 18.03 11.67 0.12
N MET A 284 18.77 12.61 0.69
CA MET A 284 18.56 14.05 0.45
C MET A 284 18.71 14.45 -1.04
N PRO A 285 19.64 13.88 -1.84
CA PRO A 285 19.68 14.15 -3.28
C PRO A 285 18.43 13.68 -4.03
N LEU A 286 17.81 12.57 -3.62
CA LEU A 286 16.56 12.06 -4.21
C LEU A 286 15.39 13.03 -3.96
N TYR A 287 15.25 13.51 -2.72
CA TYR A 287 14.18 14.46 -2.37
C TYR A 287 14.35 15.81 -3.08
N ARG A 288 15.57 16.31 -3.18
CA ARG A 288 15.87 17.54 -3.93
C ARG A 288 15.48 17.42 -5.40
N GLU A 289 15.72 16.27 -5.99
CA GLU A 289 15.34 16.05 -7.39
C GLU A 289 13.83 15.85 -7.54
N ALA A 290 13.18 15.15 -6.60
CA ALA A 290 11.72 15.01 -6.56
C ALA A 290 11.03 16.38 -6.46
N GLU A 291 11.54 17.27 -5.58
CA GLU A 291 11.05 18.65 -5.45
C GLU A 291 11.15 19.41 -6.75
N LYS A 292 12.29 19.35 -7.47
CA LYS A 292 12.48 20.00 -8.76
C LYS A 292 11.53 19.49 -9.84
N LEU A 293 11.23 18.21 -9.83
CA LEU A 293 10.36 17.56 -10.82
C LEU A 293 8.87 17.66 -10.47
N GLY A 294 8.52 18.23 -9.32
CA GLY A 294 7.15 18.31 -8.82
C GLY A 294 6.56 16.91 -8.51
N ILE A 295 7.41 15.96 -8.10
CA ILE A 295 6.97 14.63 -7.71
C ILE A 295 6.54 14.66 -6.25
N VAL A 296 5.34 14.17 -5.97
CA VAL A 296 4.84 13.95 -4.62
C VAL A 296 5.50 12.68 -4.05
N ILE A 297 6.05 12.76 -2.85
CA ILE A 297 6.57 11.58 -2.14
C ILE A 297 5.48 11.00 -1.27
N PHE A 298 5.17 9.72 -1.46
CA PHE A 298 4.27 8.97 -0.60
C PHE A 298 5.08 7.97 0.24
N PHE A 299 5.24 8.25 1.50
CA PHE A 299 5.82 7.30 2.43
C PHE A 299 4.78 6.31 2.95
N HIS A 300 5.20 5.03 3.15
CA HIS A 300 4.54 4.19 4.14
C HIS A 300 4.89 4.79 5.51
N GLY A 301 3.91 5.40 6.15
CA GLY A 301 4.13 6.21 7.36
C GLY A 301 3.86 5.43 8.64
N GLY A 302 4.77 5.54 9.59
CA GLY A 302 4.61 4.95 10.91
C GLY A 302 4.72 3.42 10.97
N ARG A 303 4.45 2.86 12.15
CA ARG A 303 4.55 1.42 12.42
C ARG A 303 3.19 0.76 12.28
N ALA A 304 2.97 0.00 11.22
CA ALA A 304 1.69 -0.66 10.92
C ALA A 304 1.44 -1.90 11.79
N GLY A 305 2.50 -2.52 12.31
CA GLY A 305 2.41 -3.63 13.26
C GLY A 305 2.24 -5.02 12.64
N ILE A 306 2.33 -5.11 11.32
CA ILE A 306 2.42 -6.40 10.59
C ILE A 306 3.85 -6.70 10.15
N GLU A 307 4.70 -5.69 10.09
CA GLU A 307 6.11 -5.82 9.71
C GLU A 307 6.90 -6.54 10.80
N PRO A 308 7.98 -7.22 10.41
CA PRO A 308 8.92 -7.79 11.38
C PRO A 308 9.47 -6.70 12.32
N GLU A 309 9.58 -7.00 13.60
CA GLU A 309 10.04 -6.04 14.63
C GLU A 309 11.35 -5.34 14.25
N SER A 310 12.29 -6.09 13.66
CA SER A 310 13.60 -5.56 13.21
C SER A 310 13.49 -4.48 12.12
N ARG A 311 12.31 -4.32 11.51
CA ARG A 311 12.04 -3.33 10.45
C ARG A 311 11.34 -2.09 10.95
N LEU A 312 10.65 -2.16 12.08
CA LEU A 312 9.85 -1.05 12.63
C LEU A 312 10.68 0.21 12.87
N ARG A 313 11.96 0.07 13.18
CA ARG A 313 12.90 1.19 13.38
C ARG A 313 12.96 2.17 12.21
N TYR A 314 12.75 1.71 10.97
CA TYR A 314 12.82 2.54 9.77
C TYR A 314 11.60 3.44 9.59
N ALA A 315 10.46 3.13 10.24
CA ALA A 315 9.21 3.87 10.10
C ALA A 315 8.92 4.85 11.24
N MET A 316 9.85 5.04 12.17
CA MET A 316 9.64 5.94 13.31
C MET A 316 9.37 7.39 12.86
N PRO A 317 8.36 8.06 13.45
CA PRO A 317 7.93 9.41 13.05
C PRO A 317 9.04 10.45 12.99
N ARG A 318 10.01 10.41 13.90
CA ARG A 318 11.13 11.36 13.98
C ARG A 318 11.99 11.42 12.71
N HIS A 319 11.99 10.37 11.88
CA HIS A 319 12.78 10.33 10.66
C HIS A 319 12.17 11.10 9.49
N TYR A 320 10.89 11.47 9.57
CA TYR A 320 10.23 12.21 8.49
C TYR A 320 10.40 13.72 8.61
N GLU A 321 10.66 14.23 9.82
CA GLU A 321 10.72 15.66 10.09
C GLU A 321 11.81 16.38 9.29
N ALA A 322 12.99 15.76 9.15
CA ALA A 322 14.09 16.33 8.39
C ALA A 322 13.75 16.49 6.89
N VAL A 323 12.96 15.59 6.33
CA VAL A 323 12.50 15.69 4.94
C VAL A 323 11.57 16.88 4.76
N LEU A 324 10.58 17.02 5.65
CA LEU A 324 9.61 18.11 5.62
C LEU A 324 10.28 19.47 5.80
N ALA A 325 11.23 19.57 6.74
CA ALA A 325 11.93 20.82 7.05
C ALA A 325 12.92 21.25 5.97
N ASN A 326 13.65 20.31 5.37
CA ASN A 326 14.70 20.63 4.40
C ASN A 326 14.19 20.84 2.97
N PHE A 327 12.97 20.39 2.66
CA PHE A 327 12.35 20.48 1.34
C PHE A 327 10.93 21.04 1.43
N PRO A 328 10.77 22.33 1.73
CA PRO A 328 9.47 22.92 2.01
C PRO A 328 8.51 22.99 0.80
N ASN A 329 9.03 22.89 -0.42
CA ASN A 329 8.20 22.83 -1.63
C ASN A 329 7.88 21.39 -2.06
N LEU A 330 8.56 20.39 -1.49
CA LEU A 330 8.28 18.98 -1.74
C LEU A 330 7.01 18.58 -1.03
N GLN A 331 6.01 18.14 -1.77
CA GLN A 331 4.79 17.61 -1.16
C GLN A 331 5.03 16.18 -0.68
N VAL A 332 4.74 15.92 0.59
CA VAL A 332 5.01 14.64 1.25
C VAL A 332 3.72 14.09 1.86
N VAL A 333 3.33 12.90 1.43
CA VAL A 333 2.20 12.18 2.01
C VAL A 333 2.73 11.19 3.05
N LEU A 334 2.32 11.37 4.29
CA LEU A 334 2.55 10.44 5.40
C LEU A 334 1.42 9.39 5.36
N GLY A 335 1.71 8.26 4.75
CA GLY A 335 0.75 7.18 4.53
C GLY A 335 0.20 6.62 5.84
N HIS A 336 -0.98 6.02 5.78
CA HIS A 336 -1.72 5.48 6.93
C HIS A 336 -1.94 6.49 8.07
N ALA A 337 -1.78 7.80 7.80
CA ALA A 337 -1.70 8.86 8.80
C ALA A 337 -0.78 8.49 9.99
N GLY A 338 0.30 7.74 9.69
CA GLY A 338 1.25 7.26 10.67
C GLY A 338 0.91 5.91 11.31
N ALA A 339 -0.09 5.21 10.82
CA ALA A 339 -0.51 3.93 11.38
C ALA A 339 -0.73 4.04 12.91
N ARG A 340 -0.04 3.25 13.72
CA ARG A 340 -0.10 3.34 15.18
C ARG A 340 0.67 4.50 15.80
N ASP A 341 1.51 5.18 15.02
CA ASP A 341 2.21 6.41 15.41
C ASP A 341 1.44 7.69 15.01
N GLY A 342 0.13 7.59 14.86
CA GLY A 342 -0.73 8.62 14.28
C GLY A 342 -0.64 9.99 14.98
N GLU A 343 -0.50 10.05 16.31
CA GLU A 343 -0.36 11.32 17.02
C GLU A 343 0.93 12.08 16.63
N ALA A 344 2.04 11.36 16.51
CA ALA A 344 3.30 11.97 16.12
C ALA A 344 3.27 12.48 14.67
N MET A 345 2.64 11.70 13.75
CA MET A 345 2.49 12.08 12.35
C MET A 345 1.52 13.26 12.17
N LEU A 346 0.42 13.27 12.94
CA LEU A 346 -0.51 14.40 12.93
C LEU A 346 0.18 15.70 13.38
N ARG A 347 1.03 15.63 14.41
CA ARG A 347 1.84 16.80 14.82
C ARG A 347 2.76 17.30 13.70
N LEU A 348 3.37 16.41 12.93
CA LEU A 348 4.16 16.79 11.76
C LEU A 348 3.29 17.47 10.69
N ALA A 349 2.13 16.91 10.39
CA ALA A 349 1.20 17.48 9.41
C ALA A 349 0.65 18.86 9.84
N LEU A 350 0.47 19.10 11.14
CA LEU A 350 0.07 20.40 11.66
C LEU A 350 1.22 21.43 11.69
N LYS A 351 2.46 20.94 11.76
CA LYS A 351 3.67 21.80 11.83
C LYS A 351 4.16 22.22 10.44
N TYR A 352 4.02 21.37 9.43
CA TYR A 352 4.59 21.57 8.11
C TYR A 352 3.50 21.60 7.03
N ASP A 353 3.44 22.68 6.26
CA ASP A 353 2.42 22.90 5.23
C ASP A 353 2.54 21.97 4.02
N ASN A 354 3.73 21.41 3.80
CA ASN A 354 4.02 20.43 2.76
C ASN A 354 3.75 18.97 3.19
N ALA A 355 3.24 18.75 4.39
CA ALA A 355 2.87 17.44 4.90
C ALA A 355 1.38 17.17 4.72
N TRP A 356 1.06 16.03 4.14
CA TRP A 356 -0.28 15.49 3.90
C TRP A 356 -0.45 14.18 4.64
N LEU A 357 -1.66 13.83 5.03
CA LEU A 357 -1.96 12.54 5.65
C LEU A 357 -2.79 11.67 4.71
N GLY A 358 -2.26 10.53 4.29
CA GLY A 358 -3.04 9.46 3.69
C GLY A 358 -3.77 8.71 4.79
N ILE A 359 -5.08 8.87 4.90
CA ILE A 359 -5.85 8.46 6.09
C ILE A 359 -6.19 6.98 6.17
N HIS A 360 -5.81 6.20 5.15
CA HIS A 360 -6.10 4.78 5.13
C HIS A 360 -5.71 4.07 6.44
N GLY A 361 -6.58 3.19 6.90
CA GLY A 361 -6.32 2.29 8.01
C GLY A 361 -6.67 2.83 9.39
N GLN A 362 -6.80 4.14 9.58
CA GLN A 362 -7.15 4.72 10.89
C GLN A 362 -8.53 4.26 11.36
N GLY A 363 -8.68 4.01 12.67
CA GLY A 363 -9.98 3.75 13.29
C GLY A 363 -10.88 4.99 13.27
N VAL A 364 -12.21 4.79 13.33
CA VAL A 364 -13.21 5.86 13.23
C VAL A 364 -12.98 6.95 14.29
N THR A 365 -12.79 6.58 15.55
CA THR A 365 -12.52 7.54 16.64
C THR A 365 -11.25 8.36 16.36
N ARG A 366 -10.19 7.71 15.92
CA ARG A 366 -8.94 8.39 15.61
C ARG A 366 -9.06 9.28 14.38
N LEU A 367 -9.77 8.82 13.35
CA LEU A 367 -10.03 9.62 12.15
C LEU A 367 -10.84 10.87 12.46
N ASP A 368 -11.86 10.76 13.31
CA ASP A 368 -12.65 11.93 13.75
C ASP A 368 -11.79 12.96 14.48
N GLU A 369 -10.88 12.52 15.35
CA GLU A 369 -9.91 13.40 16.02
C GLU A 369 -8.99 14.09 15.00
N ILE A 370 -8.45 13.36 14.02
CA ILE A 370 -7.63 13.93 12.95
C ILE A 370 -8.43 14.98 12.16
N ILE A 371 -9.66 14.68 11.78
CA ILE A 371 -10.56 15.61 11.09
C ILE A 371 -10.81 16.86 11.95
N GLY A 372 -11.12 16.68 13.24
CA GLY A 372 -11.37 17.79 14.17
C GLY A 372 -10.18 18.75 14.32
N ARG A 373 -8.96 18.22 14.30
CA ARG A 373 -7.73 19.02 14.45
C ARG A 373 -7.23 19.64 13.14
N THR A 374 -7.57 19.08 11.99
CA THR A 374 -7.15 19.56 10.67
C THR A 374 -8.23 20.31 9.91
N GLY A 375 -9.48 20.22 10.34
CA GLY A 375 -10.62 20.71 9.55
C GLY A 375 -10.84 19.93 8.25
N GLY A 376 -10.22 18.77 8.09
CA GLY A 376 -10.23 17.97 6.85
C GLY A 376 -9.19 18.42 5.82
N GLU A 377 -8.42 19.46 6.11
CA GLU A 377 -7.38 19.95 5.19
C GLU A 377 -6.20 18.97 5.11
N ARG A 378 -5.67 18.80 3.89
CA ARG A 378 -4.53 17.91 3.58
C ARG A 378 -4.72 16.47 4.02
N LEU A 379 -5.98 16.02 4.19
CA LEU A 379 -6.31 14.61 4.37
C LEU A 379 -6.64 14.00 3.00
N LEU A 380 -6.06 12.87 2.70
CA LEU A 380 -6.19 12.22 1.40
C LEU A 380 -6.82 10.84 1.58
N PHE A 381 -7.89 10.58 0.83
CA PHE A 381 -8.51 9.28 0.78
C PHE A 381 -7.57 8.24 0.16
N GLY A 382 -7.54 7.04 0.71
CA GLY A 382 -6.79 5.91 0.23
C GLY A 382 -7.39 4.61 0.75
N THR A 383 -7.20 3.51 0.05
CA THR A 383 -7.82 2.23 0.39
C THR A 383 -6.83 1.14 0.75
N ASP A 384 -5.60 1.25 0.26
CA ASP A 384 -4.59 0.18 0.31
C ASP A 384 -5.09 -1.12 -0.35
N TRP A 385 -6.04 -0.97 -1.32
CA TRP A 385 -6.45 -2.10 -2.13
C TRP A 385 -5.21 -2.75 -2.77
N PRO A 386 -5.04 -4.03 -2.77
CA PRO A 386 -5.97 -5.10 -2.45
C PRO A 386 -5.79 -5.70 -1.04
N PHE A 387 -5.15 -4.99 -0.11
CA PHE A 387 -5.07 -5.48 1.27
C PHE A 387 -6.46 -5.55 1.90
N TYR A 388 -7.31 -4.59 1.57
CA TYR A 388 -8.66 -4.43 2.13
C TYR A 388 -9.65 -4.07 1.03
N HIS A 389 -10.92 -4.37 1.25
CA HIS A 389 -12.02 -3.90 0.42
C HIS A 389 -12.17 -2.38 0.53
N ILE A 390 -12.38 -1.69 -0.61
CA ILE A 390 -12.53 -0.23 -0.71
C ILE A 390 -13.58 0.29 0.28
N GLY A 391 -14.69 -0.42 0.41
CA GLY A 391 -15.79 -0.07 1.30
C GLY A 391 -15.39 0.13 2.75
N SER A 392 -14.35 -0.55 3.25
CA SER A 392 -13.89 -0.36 4.63
C SER A 392 -13.30 1.04 4.88
N SER A 393 -12.54 1.57 3.93
CA SER A 393 -12.00 2.94 4.02
C SER A 393 -13.07 3.99 3.77
N LEU A 394 -13.95 3.75 2.80
CA LEU A 394 -15.06 4.67 2.49
C LEU A 394 -16.02 4.79 3.68
N ALA A 395 -16.41 3.68 4.29
CA ALA A 395 -17.31 3.67 5.45
C ALA A 395 -16.78 4.54 6.60
N LYS A 396 -15.48 4.47 6.91
CA LYS A 396 -14.87 5.29 7.97
C LYS A 396 -15.00 6.78 7.69
N VAL A 397 -14.74 7.23 6.47
CA VAL A 397 -14.89 8.64 6.08
C VAL A 397 -16.36 9.05 6.19
N LEU A 398 -17.29 8.22 5.69
CA LEU A 398 -18.72 8.53 5.72
C LEU A 398 -19.25 8.63 7.14
N ILE A 399 -18.87 7.71 8.04
CA ILE A 399 -19.23 7.74 9.46
C ILE A 399 -18.75 9.05 10.12
N CYS A 400 -17.47 9.40 9.95
CA CYS A 400 -16.89 10.59 10.57
C CYS A 400 -17.44 11.91 10.01
N THR A 401 -18.07 11.88 8.83
CA THR A 401 -18.53 13.07 8.12
C THR A 401 -20.04 13.07 7.84
N ASP A 402 -20.82 12.27 8.57
CA ASP A 402 -22.28 12.14 8.34
C ASP A 402 -23.05 13.41 8.67
N ALA A 403 -22.58 14.19 9.64
CA ALA A 403 -23.25 15.42 10.04
C ALA A 403 -23.33 16.43 8.88
N PRO A 404 -24.47 17.12 8.69
CA PRO A 404 -24.67 18.07 7.58
C PRO A 404 -23.58 19.14 7.44
N HIS A 405 -23.06 19.64 8.57
CA HIS A 405 -21.98 20.65 8.58
C HIS A 405 -20.59 20.08 8.18
N LYS A 406 -20.44 18.75 8.06
CA LYS A 406 -19.21 18.08 7.65
C LYS A 406 -19.19 17.66 6.15
N GLN A 407 -20.24 17.98 5.39
CA GLN A 407 -20.32 17.59 3.97
C GLN A 407 -19.16 18.17 3.12
N GLN A 408 -18.75 19.40 3.37
CA GLN A 408 -17.59 20.00 2.71
C GLN A 408 -16.29 19.30 3.09
N ILE A 409 -16.17 18.83 4.32
CA ILE A 409 -15.02 18.03 4.77
C ILE A 409 -15.00 16.68 4.06
N ARG A 410 -16.18 16.03 3.91
CA ARG A 410 -16.33 14.79 3.14
C ARG A 410 -15.82 14.98 1.70
N GLN A 411 -16.32 16.03 1.03
CA GLN A 411 -15.92 16.38 -0.33
C GLN A 411 -14.40 16.63 -0.41
N ALA A 412 -13.84 17.39 0.51
CA ALA A 412 -12.41 17.68 0.55
C ALA A 412 -11.57 16.40 0.70
N ILE A 413 -11.91 15.53 1.64
CA ILE A 413 -11.17 14.28 1.91
C ILE A 413 -11.27 13.31 0.73
N LEU A 414 -12.48 13.10 0.19
CA LEU A 414 -12.70 12.13 -0.87
C LEU A 414 -12.14 12.60 -2.23
N ARG A 415 -12.08 13.91 -2.47
CA ARG A 415 -11.74 14.41 -3.80
C ARG A 415 -10.86 15.65 -3.83
N ASP A 416 -11.29 16.79 -3.27
CA ASP A 416 -10.72 18.09 -3.60
C ASP A 416 -9.26 18.23 -3.15
N ASN A 417 -8.89 17.62 -2.03
CA ASN A 417 -7.51 17.60 -1.55
C ASN A 417 -6.59 16.87 -2.52
N ALA A 418 -7.04 15.75 -3.12
CA ALA A 418 -6.26 15.06 -4.13
C ALA A 418 -6.11 15.89 -5.41
N LEU A 419 -7.14 16.63 -5.84
CA LEU A 419 -7.06 17.55 -6.99
C LEU A 419 -6.07 18.70 -6.76
N ARG A 420 -5.89 19.15 -5.51
CA ARG A 420 -4.86 20.16 -5.18
C ARG A 420 -3.44 19.64 -5.42
N LEU A 421 -3.18 18.35 -5.22
CA LEU A 421 -1.89 17.72 -5.49
C LEU A 421 -1.74 17.31 -6.95
N PHE A 422 -2.84 16.92 -7.61
CA PHE A 422 -2.86 16.32 -8.95
C PHE A 422 -3.93 17.00 -9.81
N PRO A 423 -3.76 18.30 -10.13
CA PRO A 423 -4.77 19.08 -10.89
C PRO A 423 -4.99 18.56 -12.32
N GLU A 424 -4.07 17.75 -12.83
CA GLU A 424 -4.23 17.10 -14.14
C GLU A 424 -5.40 16.11 -14.19
N ILE A 425 -5.88 15.59 -13.06
CA ILE A 425 -7.02 14.67 -12.99
C ILE A 425 -8.31 15.39 -13.44
N GLU A 426 -8.49 16.64 -13.06
CA GLU A 426 -9.69 17.40 -13.40
C GLU A 426 -9.90 17.53 -14.92
N ARG A 427 -8.81 17.59 -15.70
CA ARG A 427 -8.89 17.65 -17.17
C ARG A 427 -9.40 16.37 -17.78
N LEU A 428 -9.26 15.22 -17.10
CA LEU A 428 -9.75 13.94 -17.59
C LEU A 428 -11.27 13.83 -17.44
N ASP A 429 -11.82 14.40 -16.37
CA ASP A 429 -13.26 14.39 -16.10
C ASP A 429 -14.02 15.22 -17.16
N THR A 430 -13.36 16.21 -17.78
CA THR A 430 -13.98 17.07 -18.79
C THR A 430 -13.88 16.51 -20.21
N THR A 431 -13.12 15.44 -20.44
CA THR A 431 -12.91 14.80 -21.76
C THR A 431 -13.63 13.48 -21.93
N SER A 432 -14.30 12.98 -20.91
CA SER A 432 -15.17 11.81 -20.90
C SER A 432 -16.63 12.21 -20.94
#